data_f6125dfe1f1a0556fb7cbd6ea823c98a
#
_entry.id   f6125dfe1f1a0556fb7cbd6ea823c98a
#
_cell.length_a   1.000
_cell.length_b   1.000
_cell.length_c   1.000
_cell.angle_alpha   90.00
_cell.angle_beta   90.00
_cell.angle_gamma   90.00
#
_symmetry.space_group_name_H-M   'P 1'
#
loop_
_entity.id
_entity.type
_entity.pdbx_description
1 polymer ?
#
loop_
_entity_poly.entity_id
_entity_poly.type
_entity_poly.pdbx_seq_one_letter_code
_entity_poly.pdbx_strand_id
1 'polypeptide(L)'
;MTVIAVFNQKGGVGKTTTAVNLAAALARRGFQTTGIDLDPQAQFGSTVGITAASGDDSIYGLFQRNRPLREMIQKSSSGMGIIPSHVEMSKVDALYGKGYNAINKLNLGLKAENAGSPDQHWVLDCSPVVGVLSLNAIFACDGVIVPMSADYLSIKGAMQIQKTLKALELVLKHRINRRYLLTRFDARRRLSRNVLLMAEKEFGADVCRTLISENVSLAESPLMNKTIFEHSPTSRGAKDYDALMNELIADGFI
;
A
#
# COMPACT_ATOMS: atom_id res chain seq x y z
N MET A 1 -15.33 -7.26 -0.37
CA MET A 1 -13.95 -7.29 -0.86
C MET A 1 -13.48 -5.88 -1.14
N THR A 2 -12.26 -5.52 -0.79
CA THR A 2 -11.68 -4.22 -1.11
C THR A 2 -10.20 -4.39 -1.48
N VAL A 3 -9.76 -3.72 -2.52
CA VAL A 3 -8.36 -3.66 -2.95
C VAL A 3 -7.82 -2.26 -2.69
N ILE A 4 -6.82 -2.12 -1.82
CA ILE A 4 -6.23 -0.84 -1.43
C ILE A 4 -4.80 -0.78 -1.96
N ALA A 5 -4.48 0.23 -2.75
CA ALA A 5 -3.11 0.53 -3.15
C ALA A 5 -2.48 1.58 -2.22
N VAL A 6 -1.26 1.34 -1.76
CA VAL A 6 -0.47 2.32 -1.02
C VAL A 6 0.62 2.85 -1.94
N PHE A 7 0.47 4.10 -2.40
CA PHE A 7 1.32 4.64 -3.45
C PHE A 7 1.81 6.06 -3.16
N ASN A 8 3.10 6.29 -3.35
CA ASN A 8 3.72 7.61 -3.45
C ASN A 8 5.06 7.48 -4.19
N GLN A 9 5.37 8.44 -5.05
CA GLN A 9 6.62 8.51 -5.82
C GLN A 9 7.83 8.84 -4.93
N LYS A 10 7.61 9.49 -3.80
CA LYS A 10 8.69 9.85 -2.88
C LYS A 10 9.11 8.63 -2.03
N GLY A 11 10.42 8.40 -1.95
CA GLY A 11 11.00 7.42 -1.02
C GLY A 11 10.88 7.88 0.44
N GLY A 12 10.83 6.93 1.38
CA GLY A 12 10.88 7.20 2.83
C GLY A 12 9.63 7.84 3.45
N VAL A 13 8.51 7.93 2.73
CA VAL A 13 7.23 8.46 3.25
C VAL A 13 6.41 7.42 4.02
N GLY A 14 6.92 6.22 4.20
CA GLY A 14 6.24 5.15 4.93
C GLY A 14 5.21 4.35 4.12
N LYS A 15 5.40 4.18 2.80
CA LYS A 15 4.54 3.32 1.97
C LYS A 15 4.45 1.90 2.52
N THR A 16 5.56 1.19 2.53
CA THR A 16 5.63 -0.20 3.01
C THR A 16 5.17 -0.33 4.46
N THR A 17 5.60 0.59 5.34
CA THR A 17 5.13 0.62 6.74
C THR A 17 3.62 0.75 6.81
N THR A 18 3.02 1.61 5.99
CA THR A 18 1.57 1.79 5.94
C THR A 18 0.89 0.55 5.37
N ALA A 19 1.38 -0.01 4.27
CA ALA A 19 0.79 -1.19 3.64
C ALA A 19 0.81 -2.41 4.59
N VAL A 20 1.94 -2.71 5.23
CA VAL A 20 2.09 -3.80 6.20
C VAL A 20 1.11 -3.63 7.37
N ASN A 21 1.07 -2.44 7.98
CA ASN A 21 0.27 -2.24 9.18
C ASN A 21 -1.23 -2.08 8.88
N LEU A 22 -1.63 -1.64 7.68
CA LEU A 22 -3.02 -1.71 7.23
C LEU A 22 -3.47 -3.16 7.02
N ALA A 23 -2.66 -3.97 6.32
CA ALA A 23 -2.98 -5.38 6.12
C ALA A 23 -3.09 -6.13 7.48
N ALA A 24 -2.16 -5.85 8.39
CA ALA A 24 -2.19 -6.41 9.74
C ALA A 24 -3.42 -5.94 10.55
N ALA A 25 -3.81 -4.67 10.45
CA ALA A 25 -4.98 -4.13 11.14
C ALA A 25 -6.28 -4.75 10.63
N LEU A 26 -6.40 -5.06 9.33
CA LEU A 26 -7.52 -5.80 8.74
C LEU A 26 -7.56 -7.24 9.27
N ALA A 27 -6.43 -7.96 9.18
CA ALA A 27 -6.34 -9.35 9.64
C ALA A 27 -6.68 -9.48 11.13
N ARG A 28 -6.23 -8.55 11.99
CA ARG A 28 -6.56 -8.49 13.41
C ARG A 28 -8.06 -8.31 13.70
N ARG A 29 -8.81 -7.73 12.76
CA ARG A 29 -10.28 -7.59 12.85
C ARG A 29 -11.04 -8.78 12.29
N GLY A 30 -10.31 -9.84 11.91
CA GLY A 30 -10.90 -11.08 11.38
C GLY A 30 -11.18 -11.07 9.88
N PHE A 31 -10.78 -10.00 9.16
CA PHE A 31 -10.91 -9.98 7.71
C PHE A 31 -9.86 -10.89 7.06
N GLN A 32 -10.27 -11.67 6.06
CA GLN A 32 -9.32 -12.37 5.21
C GLN A 32 -8.50 -11.35 4.44
N THR A 33 -7.20 -11.27 4.71
CA THR A 33 -6.35 -10.21 4.16
C THR A 33 -5.09 -10.77 3.56
N THR A 34 -4.73 -10.29 2.36
CA THR A 34 -3.46 -10.58 1.70
C THR A 34 -2.79 -9.29 1.28
N GLY A 35 -1.53 -9.13 1.67
CA GLY A 35 -0.65 -8.08 1.15
C GLY A 35 0.09 -8.57 -0.10
N ILE A 36 0.20 -7.70 -1.10
CA ILE A 36 0.98 -7.94 -2.32
C ILE A 36 2.08 -6.89 -2.41
N ASP A 37 3.31 -7.35 -2.46
CA ASP A 37 4.49 -6.50 -2.63
C ASP A 37 4.80 -6.31 -4.12
N LEU A 38 4.62 -5.09 -4.63
CA LEU A 38 4.91 -4.73 -6.02
C LEU A 38 6.22 -3.96 -6.18
N ASP A 39 6.99 -3.76 -5.08
CA ASP A 39 8.29 -3.11 -5.15
C ASP A 39 9.40 -4.16 -5.37
N PRO A 40 10.24 -4.04 -6.42
CA PRO A 40 11.39 -4.93 -6.62
C PRO A 40 12.35 -5.02 -5.42
N GLN A 41 12.29 -4.06 -4.49
CA GLN A 41 13.08 -4.08 -3.25
C GLN A 41 12.55 -5.09 -2.22
N ALA A 42 11.37 -5.66 -2.40
CA ALA A 42 10.76 -6.72 -1.59
C ALA A 42 10.68 -6.39 -0.08
N GLN A 43 10.43 -5.12 0.27
CA GLN A 43 10.44 -4.67 1.66
C GLN A 43 9.19 -5.08 2.44
N PHE A 44 8.03 -5.22 1.78
CA PHE A 44 6.80 -5.64 2.46
C PHE A 44 6.96 -7.05 3.05
N GLY A 45 7.33 -8.00 2.22
CA GLY A 45 7.54 -9.38 2.64
C GLY A 45 8.62 -9.49 3.70
N SER A 46 9.79 -8.87 3.49
CA SER A 46 10.92 -8.92 4.44
C SER A 46 10.57 -8.31 5.80
N THR A 47 9.71 -7.29 5.84
CA THR A 47 9.24 -6.68 7.11
C THR A 47 8.52 -7.70 8.01
N VAL A 48 7.94 -8.75 7.46
CA VAL A 48 7.21 -9.79 8.21
C VAL A 48 7.88 -11.17 8.10
N GLY A 49 9.15 -11.19 7.71
CA GLY A 49 9.96 -12.41 7.65
C GLY A 49 9.62 -13.36 6.50
N ILE A 50 8.97 -12.85 5.43
CA ILE A 50 8.59 -13.63 4.25
C ILE A 50 9.38 -13.13 3.04
N THR A 51 10.04 -14.06 2.35
CA THR A 51 10.80 -13.79 1.14
C THR A 51 10.49 -14.83 0.06
N ALA A 52 10.54 -14.44 -1.20
CA ALA A 52 10.43 -15.36 -2.31
C ALA A 52 11.75 -16.10 -2.54
N ALA A 53 11.69 -17.42 -2.72
CA ALA A 53 12.86 -18.21 -3.05
C ALA A 53 13.30 -18.00 -4.52
N SER A 54 12.35 -17.65 -5.38
CA SER A 54 12.56 -17.38 -6.82
C SER A 54 11.54 -16.36 -7.34
N GLY A 55 11.74 -15.86 -8.56
CA GLY A 55 10.74 -15.01 -9.22
C GLY A 55 9.39 -15.71 -9.34
N ASP A 56 9.37 -17.00 -9.62
CA ASP A 56 8.12 -17.76 -9.75
C ASP A 56 7.32 -17.84 -8.42
N ASP A 57 8.00 -17.80 -7.27
CA ASP A 57 7.37 -17.82 -5.93
C ASP A 57 6.96 -16.43 -5.43
N SER A 58 7.07 -15.43 -6.29
CA SER A 58 6.71 -14.04 -6.04
C SER A 58 5.60 -13.57 -6.99
N ILE A 59 5.12 -12.35 -6.78
CA ILE A 59 4.16 -11.71 -7.69
C ILE A 59 4.68 -11.65 -9.15
N TYR A 60 5.99 -11.81 -9.38
CA TYR A 60 6.55 -11.90 -10.72
C TYR A 60 6.00 -13.10 -11.51
N GLY A 61 5.66 -14.20 -10.83
CA GLY A 61 5.01 -15.37 -11.44
C GLY A 61 3.68 -15.04 -12.13
N LEU A 62 2.89 -14.10 -11.59
CA LEU A 62 1.70 -13.59 -12.27
C LEU A 62 2.09 -12.89 -13.58
N PHE A 63 3.08 -11.98 -13.54
CA PHE A 63 3.49 -11.22 -14.72
C PHE A 63 4.11 -12.13 -15.79
N GLN A 64 4.96 -13.04 -15.41
CA GLN A 64 5.72 -13.89 -16.35
C GLN A 64 4.86 -15.02 -16.94
N ARG A 65 4.11 -15.74 -16.09
CA ARG A 65 3.46 -17.02 -16.46
C ARG A 65 1.95 -17.08 -16.20
N ASN A 66 1.31 -15.97 -15.83
CA ASN A 66 -0.10 -15.94 -15.41
C ASN A 66 -0.40 -16.87 -14.22
N ARG A 67 0.57 -17.06 -13.33
CA ARG A 67 0.41 -17.93 -12.17
C ARG A 67 -0.73 -17.39 -11.27
N PRO A 68 -1.66 -18.26 -10.82
CA PRO A 68 -2.73 -17.85 -9.91
C PRO A 68 -2.18 -17.24 -8.61
N LEU A 69 -2.79 -16.15 -8.13
CA LEU A 69 -2.29 -15.45 -6.94
C LEU A 69 -2.30 -16.35 -5.70
N ARG A 70 -3.33 -17.19 -5.52
CA ARG A 70 -3.46 -18.12 -4.39
C ARG A 70 -2.27 -19.07 -4.22
N GLU A 71 -1.61 -19.44 -5.31
CA GLU A 71 -0.46 -20.36 -5.30
C GLU A 71 0.82 -19.70 -4.78
N MET A 72 0.86 -18.36 -4.72
CA MET A 72 2.00 -17.58 -4.28
C MET A 72 1.79 -17.01 -2.85
N ILE A 73 0.60 -17.22 -2.25
CA ILE A 73 0.30 -16.71 -0.89
C ILE A 73 1.07 -17.52 0.14
N GLN A 74 1.90 -16.83 0.92
CA GLN A 74 2.55 -17.35 2.12
C GLN A 74 1.87 -16.76 3.36
N LYS A 75 1.75 -17.52 4.45
CA LYS A 75 1.15 -17.06 5.70
C LYS A 75 2.20 -16.46 6.62
N SER A 76 1.94 -15.23 7.10
CA SER A 76 2.76 -14.59 8.13
C SER A 76 2.38 -15.06 9.54
N SER A 77 3.22 -14.75 10.54
CA SER A 77 2.93 -14.99 11.96
C SER A 77 1.66 -14.29 12.45
N SER A 78 1.34 -13.13 11.87
CA SER A 78 0.11 -12.37 12.18
C SER A 78 -1.17 -12.93 11.53
N GLY A 79 -1.06 -14.01 10.76
CA GLY A 79 -2.20 -14.67 10.10
C GLY A 79 -2.59 -14.06 8.76
N MET A 80 -2.03 -12.91 8.35
CA MET A 80 -2.28 -12.36 7.01
C MET A 80 -1.53 -13.14 5.93
N GLY A 81 -2.12 -13.23 4.73
CA GLY A 81 -1.46 -13.73 3.54
C GLY A 81 -0.47 -12.69 2.98
N ILE A 82 0.63 -13.15 2.42
CA ILE A 82 1.62 -12.31 1.75
C ILE A 82 1.97 -12.93 0.41
N ILE A 83 1.91 -12.14 -0.65
CA ILE A 83 2.56 -12.45 -1.91
C ILE A 83 3.80 -11.57 -1.99
N PRO A 84 5.00 -12.14 -1.79
CA PRO A 84 6.25 -11.38 -1.77
C PRO A 84 6.63 -10.90 -3.17
N SER A 85 7.47 -9.86 -3.21
CA SER A 85 8.16 -9.44 -4.43
C SER A 85 9.49 -10.19 -4.62
N HIS A 86 10.10 -9.97 -5.79
CA HIS A 86 11.43 -10.46 -6.13
C HIS A 86 12.14 -9.43 -7.01
N VAL A 87 13.47 -9.41 -7.01
CA VAL A 87 14.26 -8.45 -7.82
C VAL A 87 13.92 -8.51 -9.32
N GLU A 88 13.45 -9.64 -9.81
CA GLU A 88 12.99 -9.80 -11.21
C GLU A 88 11.79 -8.91 -11.57
N MET A 89 11.04 -8.40 -10.58
CA MET A 89 10.00 -7.40 -10.82
C MET A 89 10.52 -6.15 -11.55
N SER A 90 11.81 -5.82 -11.41
CA SER A 90 12.45 -4.74 -12.16
C SER A 90 12.44 -4.94 -13.68
N LYS A 91 12.27 -6.19 -14.15
CA LYS A 91 12.19 -6.52 -15.57
C LYS A 91 10.80 -6.24 -16.17
N VAL A 92 9.75 -6.10 -15.35
CA VAL A 92 8.36 -6.01 -15.82
C VAL A 92 8.15 -4.79 -16.71
N ASP A 93 8.66 -3.63 -16.33
CA ASP A 93 8.55 -2.40 -17.13
C ASP A 93 9.24 -2.51 -18.50
N ALA A 94 10.35 -3.24 -18.57
CA ALA A 94 11.09 -3.43 -19.82
C ALA A 94 10.46 -4.51 -20.72
N LEU A 95 9.93 -5.59 -20.13
CA LEU A 95 9.46 -6.77 -20.88
C LEU A 95 8.03 -6.60 -21.40
N TYR A 96 7.15 -5.94 -20.69
CA TYR A 96 5.71 -5.96 -21.00
C TYR A 96 5.20 -4.72 -21.73
N GLY A 97 6.03 -3.69 -21.91
CA GLY A 97 5.63 -2.48 -22.61
C GLY A 97 4.48 -1.73 -21.92
N LYS A 98 3.84 -0.81 -22.65
CA LYS A 98 2.79 0.08 -22.13
C LYS A 98 1.37 -0.27 -22.62
N GLY A 99 1.15 -1.49 -23.10
CA GLY A 99 -0.17 -1.90 -23.60
C GLY A 99 -1.20 -2.14 -22.49
N TYR A 100 -2.49 -1.98 -22.80
CA TYR A 100 -3.60 -2.20 -21.85
C TYR A 100 -3.51 -3.57 -21.15
N ASN A 101 -3.16 -4.62 -21.85
CA ASN A 101 -3.01 -5.96 -21.27
C ASN A 101 -1.91 -6.02 -20.21
N ALA A 102 -0.84 -5.25 -20.39
CA ALA A 102 0.26 -5.20 -19.43
C ALA A 102 -0.14 -4.51 -18.11
N ILE A 103 -0.89 -3.40 -18.20
CA ILE A 103 -1.30 -2.61 -17.03
C ILE A 103 -2.56 -3.15 -16.33
N ASN A 104 -3.27 -4.10 -16.92
CA ASN A 104 -4.50 -4.69 -16.38
C ASN A 104 -4.31 -6.10 -15.81
N LYS A 105 -3.10 -6.62 -15.82
CA LYS A 105 -2.80 -8.02 -15.49
C LYS A 105 -3.12 -8.37 -14.04
N LEU A 106 -2.75 -7.49 -13.10
CA LEU A 106 -3.06 -7.65 -11.68
C LEU A 106 -4.57 -7.62 -11.42
N ASN A 107 -5.31 -6.69 -12.05
CA ASN A 107 -6.76 -6.62 -11.95
C ASN A 107 -7.44 -7.92 -12.41
N LEU A 108 -6.98 -8.50 -13.52
CA LEU A 108 -7.50 -9.78 -14.00
C LEU A 108 -7.18 -10.92 -13.02
N GLY A 109 -5.97 -10.96 -12.47
CA GLY A 109 -5.58 -11.94 -11.45
C GLY A 109 -6.43 -11.83 -10.19
N LEU A 110 -6.63 -10.62 -9.66
CA LEU A 110 -7.47 -10.38 -8.48
C LEU A 110 -8.93 -10.76 -8.74
N LYS A 111 -9.50 -10.42 -9.89
CA LYS A 111 -10.86 -10.81 -10.24
C LYS A 111 -11.04 -12.32 -10.32
N ALA A 112 -10.06 -13.05 -10.84
CA ALA A 112 -10.10 -14.51 -10.89
C ALA A 112 -10.09 -15.13 -9.46
N GLU A 113 -9.31 -14.60 -8.53
CA GLU A 113 -9.28 -15.05 -7.14
C GLU A 113 -10.58 -14.73 -6.40
N ASN A 114 -11.15 -13.55 -6.64
CA ASN A 114 -12.37 -13.09 -5.97
C ASN A 114 -13.62 -13.90 -6.33
N ALA A 115 -13.65 -14.51 -7.50
CA ALA A 115 -14.73 -15.43 -7.87
C ALA A 115 -14.82 -16.63 -6.89
N GLY A 116 -13.71 -16.97 -6.20
CA GLY A 116 -13.64 -18.05 -5.21
C GLY A 116 -13.62 -17.59 -3.74
N SER A 117 -13.42 -16.30 -3.47
CA SER A 117 -13.27 -15.75 -2.10
C SER A 117 -13.75 -14.29 -2.02
N PRO A 118 -15.08 -14.05 -1.98
CA PRO A 118 -15.65 -12.70 -2.07
C PRO A 118 -15.29 -11.79 -0.87
N ASP A 119 -14.90 -12.35 0.26
CA ASP A 119 -14.58 -11.62 1.49
C ASP A 119 -13.07 -11.33 1.65
N GLN A 120 -12.27 -11.59 0.62
CA GLN A 120 -10.84 -11.34 0.63
C GLN A 120 -10.53 -9.84 0.45
N HIS A 121 -9.74 -9.27 1.37
CA HIS A 121 -9.18 -7.91 1.23
C HIS A 121 -7.73 -7.98 0.75
N TRP A 122 -7.35 -7.03 -0.09
CA TRP A 122 -6.01 -6.95 -0.68
C TRP A 122 -5.38 -5.61 -0.39
N VAL A 123 -4.12 -5.61 0.06
CA VAL A 123 -3.32 -4.40 0.25
C VAL A 123 -2.09 -4.48 -0.64
N LEU A 124 -1.95 -3.51 -1.54
CA LEU A 124 -0.88 -3.45 -2.53
C LEU A 124 0.18 -2.45 -2.09
N ASP A 125 1.40 -2.90 -1.81
CA ASP A 125 2.56 -2.02 -1.60
C ASP A 125 3.21 -1.68 -2.93
N CYS A 126 3.18 -0.41 -3.31
CA CYS A 126 3.61 0.03 -4.62
C CYS A 126 5.05 0.53 -4.64
N SER A 127 5.78 0.21 -5.70
CA SER A 127 7.05 0.85 -6.03
C SER A 127 6.90 2.38 -6.16
N PRO A 128 7.92 3.18 -5.82
CA PRO A 128 7.88 4.64 -6.00
C PRO A 128 7.92 5.08 -7.48
N VAL A 129 8.21 4.17 -8.39
CA VAL A 129 8.31 4.48 -9.82
C VAL A 129 6.94 4.44 -10.48
N VAL A 130 6.62 5.48 -11.30
CA VAL A 130 5.43 5.44 -12.17
C VAL A 130 5.76 4.60 -13.40
N GLY A 131 5.31 3.37 -13.40
CA GLY A 131 5.55 2.40 -14.47
C GLY A 131 4.42 1.38 -14.54
N VAL A 132 4.66 0.27 -15.24
CA VAL A 132 3.67 -0.81 -15.41
C VAL A 132 3.18 -1.34 -14.07
N LEU A 133 4.06 -1.47 -13.07
CA LEU A 133 3.71 -2.02 -11.76
C LEU A 133 2.73 -1.11 -10.98
N SER A 134 3.05 0.19 -10.87
CA SER A 134 2.16 1.14 -10.19
C SER A 134 0.85 1.35 -10.94
N LEU A 135 0.86 1.31 -12.27
CA LEU A 135 -0.36 1.34 -13.07
C LEU A 135 -1.22 0.09 -12.81
N ASN A 136 -0.62 -1.11 -12.75
CA ASN A 136 -1.35 -2.32 -12.37
C ASN A 136 -2.04 -2.19 -11.01
N ALA A 137 -1.36 -1.61 -10.02
CA ALA A 137 -1.95 -1.38 -8.70
C ALA A 137 -3.13 -0.40 -8.78
N ILE A 138 -2.97 0.73 -9.49
CA ILE A 138 -4.03 1.76 -9.62
C ILE A 138 -5.23 1.24 -10.42
N PHE A 139 -5.01 0.44 -11.45
CA PHE A 139 -6.10 -0.15 -12.26
C PHE A 139 -6.83 -1.28 -11.52
N ALA A 140 -6.18 -1.89 -10.53
CA ALA A 140 -6.74 -3.01 -9.78
C ALA A 140 -7.41 -2.59 -8.46
N CYS A 141 -7.12 -1.38 -7.95
CA CYS A 141 -7.58 -0.97 -6.63
C CYS A 141 -8.95 -0.27 -6.65
N ASP A 142 -9.68 -0.39 -5.54
CA ASP A 142 -10.88 0.37 -5.23
C ASP A 142 -10.54 1.74 -4.65
N GLY A 143 -9.36 1.87 -4.03
CA GLY A 143 -8.88 3.11 -3.44
C GLY A 143 -7.36 3.16 -3.27
N VAL A 144 -6.83 4.40 -3.28
CA VAL A 144 -5.40 4.68 -3.10
C VAL A 144 -5.17 5.43 -1.80
N ILE A 145 -4.28 4.92 -0.95
CA ILE A 145 -3.74 5.67 0.18
C ILE A 145 -2.40 6.27 -0.25
N VAL A 146 -2.25 7.58 -0.06
CA VAL A 146 -1.06 8.35 -0.41
C VAL A 146 -0.36 8.82 0.87
N PRO A 147 0.60 8.03 1.41
CA PRO A 147 1.36 8.46 2.58
C PRO A 147 2.24 9.65 2.24
N MET A 148 2.27 10.65 3.12
CA MET A 148 3.09 11.85 3.01
C MET A 148 3.81 12.09 4.32
N SER A 149 5.11 12.22 4.33
CA SER A 149 5.83 12.69 5.53
C SER A 149 5.51 14.17 5.80
N ALA A 150 5.58 14.55 7.07
CA ALA A 150 5.26 15.91 7.52
C ALA A 150 6.35 16.94 7.11
N ASP A 151 6.64 17.00 5.80
CA ASP A 151 7.56 17.95 5.17
C ASP A 151 7.00 18.54 3.86
N TYR A 152 7.50 19.71 3.48
CA TYR A 152 7.00 20.48 2.33
C TYR A 152 7.13 19.74 0.99
N LEU A 153 8.23 19.00 0.78
CA LEU A 153 8.44 18.27 -0.48
C LEU A 153 7.47 17.12 -0.65
N SER A 154 6.97 16.56 0.46
CA SER A 154 5.95 15.50 0.43
C SER A 154 4.60 16.02 -0.07
N ILE A 155 4.22 17.26 0.28
CA ILE A 155 3.02 17.90 -0.29
C ILE A 155 3.15 18.05 -1.80
N LYS A 156 4.29 18.57 -2.29
CA LYS A 156 4.52 18.70 -3.75
C LYS A 156 4.44 17.35 -4.46
N GLY A 157 5.02 16.30 -3.87
CA GLY A 157 4.93 14.94 -4.40
C GLY A 157 3.48 14.45 -4.47
N ALA A 158 2.71 14.66 -3.41
CA ALA A 158 1.29 14.28 -3.36
C ALA A 158 0.42 15.05 -4.38
N MET A 159 0.69 16.34 -4.61
CA MET A 159 0.05 17.10 -5.69
C MET A 159 0.34 16.51 -7.08
N GLN A 160 1.58 16.03 -7.31
CA GLN A 160 1.92 15.37 -8.56
C GLN A 160 1.15 14.05 -8.72
N ILE A 161 1.03 13.27 -7.65
CA ILE A 161 0.21 12.05 -7.64
C ILE A 161 -1.25 12.38 -7.92
N GLN A 162 -1.81 13.41 -7.31
CA GLN A 162 -3.18 13.87 -7.57
C GLN A 162 -3.40 14.14 -9.06
N LYS A 163 -2.45 14.83 -9.72
CA LYS A 163 -2.51 15.08 -11.17
C LYS A 163 -2.47 13.78 -11.98
N THR A 164 -1.59 12.85 -11.59
CA THR A 164 -1.48 11.53 -12.24
C THR A 164 -2.79 10.75 -12.09
N LEU A 165 -3.36 10.67 -10.88
CA LEU A 165 -4.63 10.00 -10.64
C LEU A 165 -5.77 10.63 -11.44
N LYS A 166 -5.88 11.98 -11.48
CA LYS A 166 -6.87 12.68 -12.30
C LYS A 166 -6.73 12.37 -13.80
N ALA A 167 -5.51 12.25 -14.30
CA ALA A 167 -5.27 11.88 -15.70
C ALA A 167 -5.72 10.42 -15.97
N LEU A 168 -5.50 9.50 -15.03
CA LEU A 168 -5.92 8.11 -15.15
C LEU A 168 -7.46 7.95 -15.03
N GLU A 169 -8.14 8.81 -14.26
CA GLU A 169 -9.60 8.85 -14.18
C GLU A 169 -10.28 9.07 -15.54
N LEU A 170 -9.64 9.82 -16.44
CA LEU A 170 -10.13 10.01 -17.81
C LEU A 170 -10.12 8.69 -18.62
N VAL A 171 -9.14 7.84 -18.37
CA VAL A 171 -9.01 6.53 -19.01
C VAL A 171 -9.96 5.51 -18.37
N LEU A 172 -10.03 5.50 -17.05
CA LEU A 172 -10.85 4.58 -16.27
C LEU A 172 -12.35 4.94 -16.31
N LYS A 173 -12.69 6.18 -16.67
CA LYS A 173 -14.06 6.75 -16.72
C LYS A 173 -14.78 6.72 -15.36
N HIS A 174 -14.03 6.69 -14.26
CA HIS A 174 -14.55 6.84 -12.91
C HIS A 174 -13.51 7.52 -12.01
N ARG A 175 -13.97 8.11 -10.90
CA ARG A 175 -13.09 8.70 -9.89
C ARG A 175 -12.35 7.58 -9.14
N ILE A 176 -11.04 7.72 -8.98
CA ILE A 176 -10.23 6.87 -8.12
C ILE A 176 -10.37 7.39 -6.68
N ASN A 177 -10.97 6.58 -5.81
CA ASN A 177 -11.03 6.88 -4.37
C ASN A 177 -9.62 7.07 -3.83
N ARG A 178 -9.42 8.11 -3.03
CA ARG A 178 -8.08 8.39 -2.46
C ARG A 178 -8.14 8.95 -1.06
N ARG A 179 -7.10 8.68 -0.27
CA ARG A 179 -6.87 9.29 1.04
C ARG A 179 -5.42 9.71 1.15
N TYR A 180 -5.18 10.91 1.64
CA TYR A 180 -3.84 11.45 1.90
C TYR A 180 -3.54 11.29 3.38
N LEU A 181 -2.51 10.50 3.70
CA LEU A 181 -2.15 10.15 5.07
C LEU A 181 -0.85 10.84 5.47
N LEU A 182 -0.89 11.73 6.47
CA LEU A 182 0.34 12.27 7.04
C LEU A 182 1.00 11.23 7.94
N THR A 183 2.27 10.97 7.66
CA THR A 183 3.15 10.06 8.42
C THR A 183 4.30 10.84 9.04
N ARG A 184 4.98 10.23 10.01
CA ARG A 184 6.12 10.86 10.72
C ARG A 184 5.76 12.22 11.29
N PHE A 185 4.52 12.34 11.77
CA PHE A 185 3.98 13.59 12.30
C PHE A 185 4.46 13.81 13.73
N ASP A 186 5.03 14.98 13.98
CA ASP A 186 5.37 15.44 15.32
C ASP A 186 4.60 16.75 15.62
N ALA A 187 3.57 16.65 16.48
CA ALA A 187 2.71 17.78 16.84
C ALA A 187 3.46 18.95 17.53
N ARG A 188 4.64 18.69 18.10
CA ARG A 188 5.48 19.71 18.72
C ARG A 188 6.16 20.60 17.68
N ARG A 189 6.41 20.08 16.48
CA ARG A 189 7.08 20.79 15.39
C ARG A 189 6.10 21.72 14.67
N ARG A 190 6.42 23.01 14.62
CA ARG A 190 5.64 24.00 13.85
C ARG A 190 5.51 23.61 12.37
N LEU A 191 6.58 23.07 11.79
CA LEU A 191 6.58 22.63 10.41
C LEU A 191 5.52 21.56 10.17
N SER A 192 5.40 20.53 11.02
CA SER A 192 4.42 19.45 10.86
C SER A 192 2.99 20.00 10.85
N ARG A 193 2.68 20.95 11.77
CA ARG A 193 1.36 21.60 11.81
C ARG A 193 1.08 22.42 10.55
N ASN A 194 2.07 23.17 10.05
CA ASN A 194 1.91 23.92 8.81
C ASN A 194 1.69 23.01 7.59
N VAL A 195 2.39 21.87 7.54
CA VAL A 195 2.22 20.87 6.48
C VAL A 195 0.82 20.26 6.52
N LEU A 196 0.28 19.99 7.70
CA LEU A 196 -1.11 19.52 7.84
C LEU A 196 -2.10 20.53 7.27
N LEU A 197 -2.00 21.82 7.67
CA LEU A 197 -2.86 22.88 7.15
C LEU A 197 -2.76 23.03 5.61
N MET A 198 -1.56 22.86 5.06
CA MET A 198 -1.37 22.86 3.61
C MET A 198 -2.03 21.67 2.95
N ALA A 199 -1.92 20.48 3.55
CA ALA A 199 -2.57 19.26 3.04
C ALA A 199 -4.10 19.40 3.04
N GLU A 200 -4.67 19.88 4.15
CA GLU A 200 -6.11 20.14 4.28
C GLU A 200 -6.61 21.16 3.24
N LYS A 201 -5.84 22.23 3.02
CA LYS A 201 -6.16 23.24 2.01
C LYS A 201 -6.14 22.68 0.59
N GLU A 202 -5.16 21.80 0.27
CA GLU A 202 -4.96 21.29 -1.09
C GLU A 202 -5.87 20.11 -1.42
N PHE A 203 -6.04 19.19 -0.48
CA PHE A 203 -6.72 17.91 -0.71
C PHE A 203 -8.11 17.83 -0.04
N GLY A 204 -8.44 18.77 0.83
CA GLY A 204 -9.75 18.88 1.49
C GLY A 204 -10.12 17.63 2.29
N ALA A 205 -11.32 17.12 2.05
CA ALA A 205 -11.87 15.96 2.74
C ALA A 205 -11.17 14.64 2.42
N ASP A 206 -10.30 14.61 1.41
CA ASP A 206 -9.50 13.43 1.08
C ASP A 206 -8.30 13.25 2.04
N VAL A 207 -8.00 14.22 2.95
CA VAL A 207 -6.98 14.09 4.00
C VAL A 207 -7.52 13.25 5.15
N CYS A 208 -6.75 12.23 5.57
CA CYS A 208 -7.10 11.47 6.76
C CYS A 208 -7.04 12.35 8.01
N ARG A 209 -8.04 12.23 8.88
CA ARG A 209 -8.06 12.87 10.21
C ARG A 209 -6.99 12.25 11.13
N THR A 210 -6.79 10.96 10.97
CA THR A 210 -5.74 10.23 11.68
C THR A 210 -4.36 10.54 11.11
N LEU A 211 -3.43 10.84 12.01
CA LEU A 211 -2.02 11.14 11.68
C LEU A 211 -1.15 10.01 12.24
N ILE A 212 -0.19 9.53 11.45
CA ILE A 212 0.78 8.54 11.95
C ILE A 212 1.95 9.31 12.56
N SER A 213 2.07 9.22 13.87
CA SER A 213 3.13 9.88 14.64
C SER A 213 4.51 9.32 14.30
N GLU A 214 5.54 10.17 14.38
CA GLU A 214 6.92 9.67 14.35
C GLU A 214 7.15 8.77 15.57
N ASN A 215 7.50 7.51 15.34
CA ASN A 215 7.57 6.49 16.37
C ASN A 215 8.70 5.51 16.08
N VAL A 216 9.60 5.35 17.05
CA VAL A 216 10.78 4.48 16.94
C VAL A 216 10.38 3.02 16.75
N SER A 217 9.34 2.55 17.47
CA SER A 217 8.88 1.16 17.35
C SER A 217 8.40 0.80 15.93
N LEU A 218 7.87 1.78 15.16
CA LEU A 218 7.56 1.57 13.73
C LEU A 218 8.81 1.35 12.86
N ALA A 219 9.92 1.99 13.23
CA ALA A 219 11.19 1.82 12.53
C ALA A 219 11.91 0.52 12.94
N GLU A 220 11.71 0.06 14.17
CA GLU A 220 12.32 -1.16 14.73
C GLU A 220 11.58 -2.44 14.34
N SER A 221 10.25 -2.37 14.15
CA SER A 221 9.43 -3.57 13.87
C SER A 221 9.92 -4.40 12.68
N PRO A 222 10.43 -3.83 11.56
CA PRO A 222 11.00 -4.62 10.46
C PRO A 222 12.26 -5.40 10.85
N LEU A 223 13.09 -4.88 11.77
CA LEU A 223 14.28 -5.58 12.26
C LEU A 223 13.94 -6.87 13.00
N MET A 224 12.74 -6.92 13.57
CA MET A 224 12.23 -8.07 14.31
C MET A 224 11.33 -8.97 13.45
N ASN A 225 11.20 -8.70 12.15
CA ASN A 225 10.29 -9.38 11.21
C ASN A 225 8.84 -9.40 11.73
N LYS A 226 8.37 -8.26 12.27
CA LYS A 226 7.06 -8.13 12.90
C LYS A 226 6.31 -6.90 12.42
N THR A 227 4.99 -7.00 12.42
CA THR A 227 4.13 -5.82 12.34
C THR A 227 4.25 -4.99 13.62
N ILE A 228 3.79 -3.74 13.61
CA ILE A 228 3.77 -2.91 14.83
C ILE A 228 2.91 -3.53 15.93
N PHE A 229 1.85 -4.24 15.56
CA PHE A 229 0.92 -4.87 16.50
C PHE A 229 1.53 -6.08 17.21
N GLU A 230 2.50 -6.76 16.59
CA GLU A 230 3.25 -7.86 17.20
C GLU A 230 4.48 -7.36 17.97
N HIS A 231 5.14 -6.32 17.44
CA HIS A 231 6.36 -5.78 18.03
C HIS A 231 6.08 -4.94 19.28
N SER A 232 5.13 -4.00 19.18
CA SER A 232 4.83 -3.07 20.26
C SER A 232 3.34 -2.66 20.23
N PRO A 233 2.43 -3.55 20.69
CA PRO A 233 0.98 -3.39 20.52
C PRO A 233 0.38 -2.19 21.26
N THR A 234 1.07 -1.70 22.29
CA THR A 234 0.64 -0.53 23.09
C THR A 234 1.28 0.78 22.65
N SER A 235 2.20 0.73 21.68
CA SER A 235 2.90 1.91 21.16
C SER A 235 1.96 2.92 20.51
N ARG A 236 2.44 4.15 20.36
CA ARG A 236 1.71 5.18 19.64
C ARG A 236 1.45 4.77 18.18
N GLY A 237 2.46 4.16 17.52
CA GLY A 237 2.32 3.69 16.15
C GLY A 237 1.22 2.64 15.97
N ALA A 238 1.10 1.67 16.91
CA ALA A 238 0.02 0.69 16.88
C ALA A 238 -1.35 1.36 17.04
N LYS A 239 -1.49 2.29 17.97
CA LYS A 239 -2.73 3.04 18.18
C LYS A 239 -3.11 3.90 16.97
N ASP A 240 -2.13 4.55 16.35
CA ASP A 240 -2.36 5.40 15.18
C ASP A 240 -2.84 4.56 13.98
N TYR A 241 -2.25 3.39 13.70
CA TYR A 241 -2.73 2.52 12.62
C TYR A 241 -4.08 1.86 12.94
N ASP A 242 -4.36 1.57 14.20
CA ASP A 242 -5.69 1.09 14.60
C ASP A 242 -6.76 2.17 14.43
N ALA A 243 -6.46 3.42 14.82
CA ALA A 243 -7.33 4.58 14.60
C ALA A 243 -7.54 4.86 13.11
N LEU A 244 -6.48 4.78 12.28
CA LEU A 244 -6.59 4.92 10.83
C LEU A 244 -7.55 3.88 10.25
N MET A 245 -7.42 2.63 10.66
CA MET A 245 -8.30 1.57 10.18
C MET A 245 -9.77 1.84 10.55
N ASN A 246 -10.04 2.28 11.78
CA ASN A 246 -11.39 2.66 12.21
C ASN A 246 -11.95 3.82 11.38
N GLU A 247 -11.13 4.82 11.07
CA GLU A 247 -11.50 5.93 10.19
C GLU A 247 -11.86 5.46 8.79
N LEU A 248 -11.02 4.62 8.17
CA LEU A 248 -11.23 4.12 6.80
C LEU A 248 -12.51 3.28 6.68
N ILE A 249 -12.82 2.47 7.70
CA ILE A 249 -14.07 1.70 7.77
C ILE A 249 -15.27 2.65 7.95
N ALA A 250 -15.21 3.58 8.88
CA ALA A 250 -16.29 4.52 9.16
C ALA A 250 -16.62 5.43 7.96
N ASP A 251 -15.61 5.78 7.17
CA ASP A 251 -15.77 6.60 5.96
C ASP A 251 -16.20 5.76 4.73
N GLY A 252 -16.39 4.45 4.85
CA GLY A 252 -16.73 3.56 3.73
C GLY A 252 -15.64 3.47 2.66
N PHE A 253 -14.37 3.64 3.07
CA PHE A 253 -13.23 3.46 2.17
C PHE A 253 -12.83 1.97 2.07
N ILE A 254 -13.18 1.20 3.11
CA ILE A 254 -12.98 -0.24 3.22
C ILE A 254 -14.31 -0.91 3.54
#